data_0bba16b0fab911263808c4b4639164a4
#
_entry.id   0bba16b0fab911263808c4b4639164a4
#
_cell.length_a   1.000
_cell.length_b   1.000
_cell.length_c   1.000
_cell.angle_alpha   90.00
_cell.angle_beta   90.00
_cell.angle_gamma   90.00
#
_symmetry.space_group_name_H-M   'P 1'
#
loop_
_entity.id
_entity.type
_entity.pdbx_description
1 polymer ?
#
loop_
_entity_poly.entity_id
_entity_poly.type
_entity_poly.pdbx_seq_one_letter_code
_entity_poly.pdbx_strand_id
1 'polypeptide(L)'
;MRGLLLAALPALATAAALAVAAPHGSALAEEEEGFSFLGLDLKGSLGEGRHSRYVPPLTNPIFNETPYITTEIRPFYFYHVIPDDFVTDGGHANLFALQARIALTERLAFIATKDGYADIHFDDVLPDEDGFANIALGFKYAFYSDPESESIATAGLRYEIPIGDLEAGGIELQGNGDGFLNPFVTGATTFGDLGLQASVGANLALDTNEDTSIVHYSVHADYEVLPGLFPLIELNGFTAIDNAERSTGALGQLDGVDVFNFGSENRDTTVTIGGGLRYRFNDHVMFGAGGETPITDKDNTVMDYRIYFDLVLTL
;
A
#
# COMPACT_ATOMS: atom_id res chain seq x y z
N MET A 1 12.66 -24.60 2.69
CA MET A 1 11.62 -23.59 2.93
C MET A 1 10.42 -23.64 1.98
N ARG A 2 10.31 -24.64 1.08
CA ARG A 2 9.14 -24.87 0.20
C ARG A 2 7.79 -25.15 0.91
N GLY A 3 7.77 -25.24 2.22
CA GLY A 3 6.56 -25.60 3.00
C GLY A 3 5.70 -24.43 3.46
N LEU A 4 6.22 -23.18 3.52
CA LEU A 4 5.46 -22.02 4.00
C LEU A 4 4.60 -21.40 2.90
N LEU A 5 5.06 -21.38 1.65
CA LEU A 5 4.28 -20.85 0.52
C LEU A 5 2.98 -21.63 0.26
N LEU A 6 3.00 -22.97 0.48
CA LEU A 6 1.80 -23.81 0.33
C LEU A 6 0.78 -23.65 1.48
N ALA A 7 1.17 -23.05 2.60
CA ALA A 7 0.28 -22.79 3.74
C ALA A 7 -0.46 -21.46 3.66
N ALA A 8 0.10 -20.46 2.99
CA ALA A 8 -0.52 -19.13 2.86
C ALA A 8 -1.69 -19.11 1.85
N LEU A 9 -1.57 -19.82 0.75
CA LEU A 9 -2.64 -19.91 -0.26
C LEU A 9 -3.95 -20.52 0.27
N PRO A 10 -3.94 -21.64 1.04
CA PRO A 10 -5.18 -22.16 1.60
C PRO A 10 -5.75 -21.29 2.72
N ALA A 11 -4.93 -20.52 3.45
CA ALA A 11 -5.43 -19.58 4.47
C ALA A 11 -6.17 -18.40 3.85
N LEU A 12 -5.69 -17.86 2.73
CA LEU A 12 -6.41 -16.84 1.95
C LEU A 12 -7.72 -17.37 1.37
N ALA A 13 -7.70 -18.58 0.81
CA ALA A 13 -8.89 -19.23 0.27
C ALA A 13 -9.92 -19.56 1.35
N THR A 14 -9.47 -19.91 2.55
CA THR A 14 -10.35 -20.23 3.69
C THR A 14 -10.97 -18.98 4.29
N ALA A 15 -10.25 -17.87 4.36
CA ALA A 15 -10.79 -16.58 4.81
C ALA A 15 -11.84 -16.04 3.82
N ALA A 16 -11.58 -16.14 2.50
CA ALA A 16 -12.54 -15.77 1.47
C ALA A 16 -13.79 -16.67 1.48
N ALA A 17 -13.66 -17.97 1.73
CA ALA A 17 -14.78 -18.90 1.80
C ALA A 17 -15.65 -18.69 3.04
N LEU A 18 -15.10 -18.27 4.17
CA LEU A 18 -15.84 -17.94 5.39
C LEU A 18 -16.65 -16.64 5.23
N ALA A 19 -16.10 -15.66 4.51
CA ALA A 19 -16.78 -14.38 4.25
C ALA A 19 -17.97 -14.50 3.28
N VAL A 20 -17.90 -15.43 2.30
CA VAL A 20 -18.96 -15.68 1.31
C VAL A 20 -20.13 -16.51 1.88
N ALA A 21 -19.91 -17.25 2.97
CA ALA A 21 -20.92 -18.13 3.58
C ALA A 21 -21.83 -17.43 4.62
N ALA A 22 -21.69 -16.12 4.84
CA ALA A 22 -22.60 -15.38 5.71
C ALA A 22 -24.00 -15.26 5.07
N PRO A 23 -25.08 -15.66 5.75
CA PRO A 23 -26.41 -15.62 5.18
C PRO A 23 -26.85 -14.16 4.99
N HIS A 24 -27.43 -13.85 3.83
CA HIS A 24 -28.17 -12.63 3.59
C HIS A 24 -29.41 -12.61 4.51
N GLY A 25 -29.25 -12.14 5.72
CA GLY A 25 -30.34 -11.93 6.68
C GLY A 25 -30.94 -10.55 6.48
N SER A 26 -32.27 -10.53 6.27
CA SER A 26 -33.10 -9.34 6.18
C SER A 26 -32.91 -8.40 7.37
N ALA A 27 -32.74 -7.10 7.04
CA ALA A 27 -32.61 -6.01 7.98
C ALA A 27 -33.66 -6.00 9.07
N LEU A 28 -33.27 -6.32 10.27
CA LEU A 28 -33.79 -5.76 11.51
C LEU A 28 -32.67 -4.82 11.99
N ALA A 29 -33.04 -3.61 12.38
CA ALA A 29 -32.13 -2.66 12.98
C ALA A 29 -31.52 -3.29 14.24
N GLU A 30 -30.39 -3.95 14.11
CA GLU A 30 -29.54 -4.34 15.22
C GLU A 30 -28.71 -3.10 15.57
N GLU A 31 -28.72 -2.73 16.85
CA GLU A 31 -27.71 -1.80 17.40
C GLU A 31 -26.36 -2.32 16.98
N GLU A 32 -25.57 -1.52 16.22
CA GLU A 32 -24.22 -1.86 15.82
C GLU A 32 -23.43 -2.21 17.08
N GLU A 33 -23.20 -3.48 17.34
CA GLU A 33 -22.24 -3.94 18.32
C GLU A 33 -20.85 -3.54 17.78
N GLY A 34 -20.37 -2.35 18.14
CA GLY A 34 -19.01 -1.92 17.86
C GLY A 34 -18.05 -2.98 18.39
N PHE A 35 -17.07 -3.35 17.61
CA PHE A 35 -16.03 -4.28 18.05
C PHE A 35 -15.28 -3.67 19.23
N SER A 36 -15.46 -4.25 20.43
CA SER A 36 -14.76 -3.81 21.63
C SER A 36 -13.44 -4.59 21.78
N PHE A 37 -12.32 -3.90 21.63
CA PHE A 37 -10.99 -4.44 21.86
C PHE A 37 -10.35 -3.73 23.04
N LEU A 38 -9.94 -4.47 24.09
CA LEU A 38 -9.37 -3.93 25.32
C LEU A 38 -10.21 -2.82 26.00
N GLY A 39 -11.56 -2.89 25.85
CA GLY A 39 -12.46 -1.89 26.42
C GLY A 39 -12.59 -0.61 25.63
N LEU A 40 -12.07 -0.57 24.39
CA LEU A 40 -12.28 0.50 23.42
C LEU A 40 -13.34 0.07 22.41
N ASP A 41 -14.38 0.88 22.25
CA ASP A 41 -15.34 0.71 21.16
C ASP A 41 -14.70 1.22 19.88
N LEU A 42 -14.30 0.30 19.00
CA LEU A 42 -13.63 0.60 17.75
C LEU A 42 -14.64 1.05 16.69
N LYS A 43 -14.96 2.34 16.69
CA LYS A 43 -15.86 2.97 15.73
C LYS A 43 -15.03 3.79 14.75
N GLY A 44 -15.03 3.46 13.48
CA GLY A 44 -14.33 4.24 12.44
C GLY A 44 -15.17 5.41 11.89
N SER A 45 -14.73 5.97 10.76
CA SER A 45 -15.44 7.03 10.03
C SER A 45 -16.51 6.48 9.07
N LEU A 46 -16.63 5.17 8.94
CA LEU A 46 -17.65 4.47 8.15
C LEU A 46 -18.80 4.00 9.05
N GLY A 47 -19.96 3.72 8.46
CA GLY A 47 -21.15 3.23 9.13
C GLY A 47 -22.29 4.22 9.14
N GLU A 48 -23.40 3.90 9.85
CA GLU A 48 -24.58 4.72 9.91
C GLU A 48 -24.30 6.10 10.51
N GLY A 49 -24.72 7.16 9.82
CA GLY A 49 -24.44 8.55 10.20
C GLY A 49 -22.99 9.01 9.96
N ARG A 50 -22.21 8.25 9.22
CA ARG A 50 -20.82 8.52 8.84
C ARG A 50 -20.65 8.42 7.34
N HIS A 51 -19.39 8.35 6.88
CA HIS A 51 -19.09 8.12 5.46
C HIS A 51 -19.58 6.74 5.01
N SER A 52 -20.35 6.70 3.93
CA SER A 52 -20.90 5.46 3.37
C SER A 52 -20.04 4.91 2.23
N ARG A 53 -19.23 5.78 1.60
CA ARG A 53 -18.40 5.41 0.48
C ARG A 53 -16.97 5.19 0.91
N TYR A 54 -16.49 3.98 0.66
CA TYR A 54 -15.10 3.59 0.87
C TYR A 54 -14.61 2.75 -0.29
N VAL A 55 -13.74 3.32 -1.11
CA VAL A 55 -13.04 2.62 -2.20
C VAL A 55 -11.55 2.90 -2.02
N PRO A 56 -10.79 1.99 -1.37
CA PRO A 56 -9.37 2.22 -1.12
C PRO A 56 -8.56 2.18 -2.41
N PRO A 57 -7.44 2.93 -2.49
CA PRO A 57 -6.51 2.82 -3.60
C PRO A 57 -6.01 1.40 -3.78
N LEU A 58 -5.62 1.05 -5.02
CA LEU A 58 -5.12 -0.29 -5.36
C LEU A 58 -3.62 -0.29 -5.59
N THR A 59 -3.12 0.64 -6.40
CA THR A 59 -1.70 0.76 -6.73
C THR A 59 -0.97 1.62 -5.70
N ASN A 60 0.35 1.50 -5.61
CA ASN A 60 1.16 2.14 -4.60
C ASN A 60 0.63 1.92 -3.16
N PRO A 61 0.40 0.69 -2.72
CA PRO A 61 -0.26 0.39 -1.46
C PRO A 61 0.52 0.85 -0.22
N ILE A 62 1.81 1.13 -0.36
CA ILE A 62 2.68 1.57 0.73
C ILE A 62 2.41 3.04 1.07
N PHE A 63 2.36 3.93 0.07
CA PHE A 63 2.31 5.37 0.28
C PHE A 63 0.95 6.00 -0.03
N ASN A 64 0.13 5.39 -0.89
CA ASN A 64 -1.21 5.90 -1.21
C ASN A 64 -2.23 5.49 -0.12
N GLU A 65 -2.10 6.13 1.05
CA GLU A 65 -2.94 5.82 2.22
C GLU A 65 -4.35 6.41 2.08
N THR A 66 -5.36 5.61 2.44
CA THR A 66 -6.75 6.05 2.50
C THR A 66 -7.00 7.04 3.64
N PRO A 67 -7.84 8.08 3.47
CA PRO A 67 -8.18 9.01 4.53
C PRO A 67 -9.19 8.45 5.54
N TYR A 68 -9.92 7.39 5.19
CA TYR A 68 -10.95 6.82 6.06
C TYR A 68 -10.35 6.14 7.29
N ILE A 69 -11.06 6.29 8.41
CA ILE A 69 -10.70 5.71 9.71
C ILE A 69 -11.46 4.39 9.81
N THR A 70 -10.77 3.28 9.55
CA THR A 70 -11.34 1.94 9.44
C THR A 70 -10.69 0.98 10.41
N THR A 71 -11.40 -0.10 10.76
CA THR A 71 -10.80 -1.30 11.32
C THR A 71 -10.82 -2.37 10.24
N GLU A 72 -9.65 -2.71 9.70
CA GLU A 72 -9.54 -3.60 8.55
C GLU A 72 -8.22 -4.35 8.51
N ILE A 73 -8.25 -5.48 7.83
CA ILE A 73 -7.07 -6.24 7.40
C ILE A 73 -7.09 -6.31 5.88
N ARG A 74 -5.95 -6.06 5.26
CA ARG A 74 -5.80 -6.06 3.82
C ARG A 74 -4.61 -6.92 3.41
N PRO A 75 -4.77 -8.24 3.22
CA PRO A 75 -3.77 -9.05 2.52
C PRO A 75 -3.69 -8.61 1.06
N PHE A 76 -2.47 -8.47 0.56
CA PHE A 76 -2.25 -8.17 -0.85
C PHE A 76 -1.05 -8.94 -1.41
N TYR A 77 -1.09 -9.11 -2.70
CA TYR A 77 -0.04 -9.69 -3.52
C TYR A 77 0.19 -8.79 -4.71
N PHE A 78 1.44 -8.59 -5.06
CA PHE A 78 1.77 -8.05 -6.37
C PHE A 78 2.92 -8.80 -7.04
N TYR A 79 2.77 -8.94 -8.35
CA TYR A 79 3.79 -9.41 -9.26
C TYR A 79 4.45 -8.20 -9.89
N HIS A 80 5.75 -8.06 -9.67
CA HIS A 80 6.56 -6.93 -10.12
C HIS A 80 7.50 -7.42 -11.21
N VAL A 81 7.56 -6.71 -12.32
CA VAL A 81 8.48 -6.99 -13.42
C VAL A 81 9.54 -5.91 -13.48
N ILE A 82 10.79 -6.35 -13.55
CA ILE A 82 11.98 -5.52 -13.69
C ILE A 82 12.26 -5.38 -15.19
N PRO A 83 12.56 -4.17 -15.71
CA PRO A 83 12.83 -3.97 -17.12
C PRO A 83 14.08 -4.71 -17.60
N ASP A 84 14.08 -5.16 -18.86
CA ASP A 84 15.27 -5.77 -19.50
C ASP A 84 16.44 -4.77 -19.63
N ASP A 85 16.14 -3.46 -19.66
CA ASP A 85 17.15 -2.38 -19.70
C ASP A 85 17.73 -2.06 -18.31
N PHE A 86 17.20 -2.66 -17.24
CA PHE A 86 17.75 -2.51 -15.90
C PHE A 86 19.09 -3.24 -15.79
N VAL A 87 19.94 -2.83 -14.85
CA VAL A 87 21.30 -3.36 -14.68
C VAL A 87 21.40 -4.88 -14.51
N THR A 88 20.29 -5.54 -14.15
CA THR A 88 20.16 -7.00 -13.99
C THR A 88 19.66 -7.72 -15.23
N ASP A 89 19.57 -7.03 -16.38
CA ASP A 89 19.06 -7.58 -17.65
C ASP A 89 17.62 -8.15 -17.50
N GLY A 90 16.82 -7.52 -16.63
CA GLY A 90 15.48 -7.92 -16.32
C GLY A 90 15.32 -8.66 -15.00
N GLY A 91 14.14 -9.24 -14.83
CA GLY A 91 13.78 -10.05 -13.67
C GLY A 91 12.34 -9.84 -13.20
N HIS A 92 12.01 -10.47 -12.10
CA HIS A 92 10.69 -10.28 -11.50
C HIS A 92 10.71 -10.54 -9.99
N ALA A 93 9.69 -10.02 -9.30
CA ALA A 93 9.50 -10.29 -7.88
C ALA A 93 8.04 -10.64 -7.57
N ASN A 94 7.86 -11.56 -6.63
CA ASN A 94 6.58 -11.87 -5.99
C ASN A 94 6.59 -11.24 -4.60
N LEU A 95 5.64 -10.36 -4.30
CA LEU A 95 5.53 -9.73 -2.98
C LEU A 95 4.19 -10.09 -2.35
N PHE A 96 4.26 -10.53 -1.10
CA PHE A 96 3.12 -10.86 -0.25
C PHE A 96 3.16 -9.99 0.99
N ALA A 97 2.08 -9.28 1.29
CA ALA A 97 2.03 -8.41 2.46
C ALA A 97 0.66 -8.39 3.12
N LEU A 98 0.62 -7.86 4.35
CA LEU A 98 -0.60 -7.76 5.14
C LEU A 98 -0.67 -6.38 5.79
N GLN A 99 -1.51 -5.51 5.28
CA GLN A 99 -1.78 -4.23 5.95
C GLN A 99 -2.87 -4.39 7.00
N ALA A 100 -2.77 -3.63 8.07
CA ALA A 100 -3.79 -3.55 9.11
C ALA A 100 -4.07 -2.09 9.48
N ARG A 101 -5.33 -1.79 9.74
CA ARG A 101 -5.81 -0.52 10.28
C ARG A 101 -6.74 -0.79 11.43
N ILE A 102 -6.63 -0.01 12.50
CA ILE A 102 -7.45 -0.14 13.70
C ILE A 102 -7.98 1.24 14.08
N ALA A 103 -9.28 1.47 13.92
CA ALA A 103 -9.94 2.68 14.35
C ALA A 103 -9.99 2.71 15.90
N LEU A 104 -9.20 3.58 16.49
CA LEU A 104 -9.20 3.78 17.94
C LEU A 104 -10.34 4.71 18.39
N THR A 105 -10.71 5.65 17.53
CA THR A 105 -11.86 6.54 17.67
C THR A 105 -12.45 6.80 16.28
N GLU A 106 -13.52 7.58 16.20
CA GLU A 106 -14.10 8.01 14.92
C GLU A 106 -13.10 8.80 14.04
N ARG A 107 -12.05 9.37 14.65
CA ARG A 107 -11.08 10.24 13.97
C ARG A 107 -9.63 9.76 14.04
N LEU A 108 -9.30 8.80 14.90
CA LEU A 108 -7.94 8.32 15.11
C LEU A 108 -7.84 6.85 14.79
N ALA A 109 -6.89 6.47 13.95
CA ALA A 109 -6.55 5.08 13.70
C ALA A 109 -5.05 4.82 13.92
N PHE A 110 -4.74 3.63 14.45
CA PHE A 110 -3.45 2.98 14.32
C PHE A 110 -3.36 2.32 12.94
N ILE A 111 -2.19 2.40 12.31
CA ILE A 111 -1.95 1.83 10.99
C ILE A 111 -0.64 1.05 10.95
N ALA A 112 -0.65 -0.09 10.27
CA ALA A 112 0.50 -0.91 9.91
C ALA A 112 0.37 -1.18 8.40
N THR A 113 1.17 -0.50 7.57
CA THR A 113 0.90 -0.37 6.13
C THR A 113 2.07 -0.75 5.24
N LYS A 114 3.22 -1.04 5.81
CA LYS A 114 4.35 -1.67 5.13
C LYS A 114 4.79 -2.87 5.96
N ASP A 115 4.88 -3.99 5.33
CA ASP A 115 5.44 -5.26 5.76
C ASP A 115 5.63 -6.11 4.51
N GLY A 116 5.90 -7.36 4.66
CA GLY A 116 5.78 -8.34 3.60
C GLY A 116 7.02 -9.21 3.42
N TYR A 117 6.88 -10.10 2.48
CA TYR A 117 7.91 -11.04 2.04
C TYR A 117 8.05 -10.95 0.54
N ALA A 118 9.27 -10.75 0.06
CA ALA A 118 9.63 -10.69 -1.34
C ALA A 118 10.42 -11.95 -1.74
N ASP A 119 10.11 -12.47 -2.92
CA ASP A 119 10.84 -13.53 -3.63
C ASP A 119 11.22 -12.94 -4.98
N ILE A 120 12.52 -12.62 -5.16
CA ILE A 120 13.05 -11.87 -6.29
C ILE A 120 13.94 -12.77 -7.14
N HIS A 121 13.71 -12.72 -8.43
CA HIS A 121 14.50 -13.40 -9.45
C HIS A 121 15.08 -12.37 -10.41
N PHE A 122 16.40 -12.23 -10.43
CA PHE A 122 17.11 -11.40 -11.38
C PHE A 122 17.58 -12.27 -12.54
N ASP A 123 17.55 -11.73 -13.77
CA ASP A 123 17.94 -12.50 -14.94
C ASP A 123 19.47 -12.59 -15.07
N ASP A 124 20.23 -11.57 -14.61
CA ASP A 124 21.69 -11.56 -14.56
C ASP A 124 22.23 -10.67 -13.42
N VAL A 125 23.52 -10.64 -13.20
CA VAL A 125 24.31 -9.78 -12.29
C VAL A 125 24.11 -10.05 -10.82
N LEU A 126 22.86 -10.18 -10.36
CA LEU A 126 22.51 -10.44 -8.96
C LEU A 126 21.90 -11.84 -8.81
N PRO A 127 22.14 -12.53 -7.67
CA PRO A 127 21.51 -13.81 -7.40
C PRO A 127 20.03 -13.64 -7.11
N ASP A 128 19.26 -14.71 -7.31
CA ASP A 128 17.90 -14.82 -6.79
C ASP A 128 17.91 -14.82 -5.26
N GLU A 129 17.03 -14.04 -4.65
CA GLU A 129 16.97 -13.89 -3.19
C GLU A 129 15.54 -13.75 -2.70
N ASP A 130 15.35 -14.07 -1.44
CA ASP A 130 14.08 -13.91 -0.75
C ASP A 130 14.30 -13.35 0.67
N GLY A 131 13.35 -12.56 1.16
CA GLY A 131 13.48 -11.95 2.48
C GLY A 131 12.28 -11.13 2.90
N PHE A 132 12.31 -10.66 4.14
CA PHE A 132 11.28 -9.82 4.71
C PHE A 132 11.58 -8.33 4.46
N ALA A 133 10.51 -7.57 4.20
CA ALA A 133 10.55 -6.12 4.15
C ALA A 133 10.60 -5.51 5.56
N ASN A 134 10.97 -4.24 5.63
CA ASN A 134 10.80 -3.42 6.83
C ASN A 134 9.32 -3.33 7.24
N ILE A 135 9.06 -3.03 8.51
CA ILE A 135 7.70 -2.83 9.02
C ILE A 135 7.47 -1.34 9.29
N ALA A 136 6.39 -0.77 8.71
CA ALA A 136 5.98 0.60 9.00
C ALA A 136 4.69 0.63 9.82
N LEU A 137 4.78 1.30 10.95
CA LEU A 137 3.70 1.48 11.92
C LEU A 137 3.47 2.97 12.18
N GLY A 138 2.24 3.34 12.48
CA GLY A 138 1.95 4.74 12.79
C GLY A 138 0.51 5.02 13.18
N PHE A 139 0.17 6.30 13.11
CA PHE A 139 -1.16 6.79 13.40
C PHE A 139 -1.60 7.77 12.34
N LYS A 140 -2.92 7.84 12.10
CA LYS A 140 -3.55 8.86 11.29
C LYS A 140 -4.74 9.47 12.01
N TYR A 141 -4.97 10.77 11.80
CA TYR A 141 -6.04 11.53 12.42
C TYR A 141 -6.84 12.31 11.37
N ALA A 142 -8.16 12.09 11.31
CA ALA A 142 -9.09 12.82 10.47
C ALA A 142 -9.37 14.19 11.09
N PHE A 143 -8.64 15.22 10.62
CA PHE A 143 -8.81 16.59 11.08
C PHE A 143 -10.03 17.28 10.45
N TYR A 144 -10.50 16.79 9.30
CA TYR A 144 -11.75 17.18 8.65
C TYR A 144 -12.55 15.95 8.30
N SER A 145 -13.86 15.98 8.57
CA SER A 145 -14.79 14.89 8.25
C SER A 145 -16.19 15.47 8.13
N ASP A 146 -16.78 15.34 6.95
CA ASP A 146 -18.12 15.76 6.61
C ASP A 146 -18.84 14.64 5.85
N PRO A 147 -19.61 13.78 6.56
CA PRO A 147 -20.33 12.69 5.94
C PRO A 147 -21.44 13.11 4.96
N GLU A 148 -22.00 14.34 5.09
CA GLU A 148 -23.05 14.80 4.17
C GLU A 148 -22.50 15.04 2.76
N SER A 149 -21.27 15.51 2.65
CA SER A 149 -20.55 15.69 1.38
C SER A 149 -19.61 14.53 1.05
N GLU A 150 -19.59 13.47 1.85
CA GLU A 150 -18.65 12.35 1.74
C GLU A 150 -17.18 12.82 1.65
N SER A 151 -16.86 13.91 2.36
CA SER A 151 -15.56 14.54 2.31
C SER A 151 -14.79 14.33 3.61
N ILE A 152 -13.54 13.87 3.50
CA ILE A 152 -12.68 13.60 4.64
C ILE A 152 -11.23 13.98 4.32
N ALA A 153 -10.51 14.53 5.30
CA ALA A 153 -9.09 14.79 5.21
C ALA A 153 -8.38 14.34 6.50
N THR A 154 -7.27 13.64 6.31
CA THR A 154 -6.53 12.94 7.36
C THR A 154 -5.05 13.26 7.24
N ALA A 155 -4.39 13.50 8.36
CA ALA A 155 -2.94 13.58 8.46
C ALA A 155 -2.41 12.41 9.29
N GLY A 156 -1.24 11.90 8.94
CA GLY A 156 -0.63 10.80 9.66
C GLY A 156 0.88 10.86 9.68
N LEU A 157 1.44 10.02 10.53
CA LEU A 157 2.87 9.80 10.66
C LEU A 157 3.12 8.32 10.89
N ARG A 158 4.01 7.74 10.09
CA ARG A 158 4.52 6.37 10.25
C ARG A 158 6.00 6.40 10.57
N TYR A 159 6.45 5.41 11.29
CA TYR A 159 7.86 5.07 11.40
C TYR A 159 8.08 3.71 10.77
N GLU A 160 9.00 3.64 9.83
CA GLU A 160 9.47 2.41 9.22
C GLU A 160 10.68 1.91 10.00
N ILE A 161 10.54 0.74 10.58
CA ILE A 161 11.55 0.07 11.39
C ILE A 161 12.44 -0.77 10.47
N PRO A 162 13.76 -0.58 10.44
CA PRO A 162 14.67 -1.28 9.53
C PRO A 162 15.01 -2.68 10.06
N ILE A 163 14.03 -3.58 10.04
CA ILE A 163 14.16 -4.97 10.52
C ILE A 163 14.02 -6.01 9.40
N GLY A 164 13.92 -5.54 8.16
CA GLY A 164 13.95 -6.41 6.98
C GLY A 164 15.32 -7.09 6.83
N ASP A 165 15.35 -8.17 6.09
CA ASP A 165 16.57 -8.98 5.84
C ASP A 165 16.77 -9.29 4.36
N LEU A 166 16.04 -8.59 3.49
CA LEU A 166 16.16 -8.75 2.05
C LEU A 166 17.45 -8.12 1.54
N GLU A 167 18.35 -8.96 1.03
CA GLU A 167 19.65 -8.58 0.48
C GLU A 167 19.90 -9.36 -0.81
N ALA A 168 20.48 -8.74 -1.84
CA ALA A 168 20.85 -9.41 -3.07
C ALA A 168 22.30 -9.08 -3.47
N GLY A 169 23.15 -10.11 -3.53
CA GLY A 169 24.53 -9.97 -3.97
C GLY A 169 25.37 -9.02 -3.12
N GLY A 170 25.10 -8.86 -1.84
CA GLY A 170 25.74 -7.93 -0.92
C GLY A 170 25.15 -6.52 -0.95
N ILE A 171 24.02 -6.31 -1.64
CA ILE A 171 23.25 -5.06 -1.62
C ILE A 171 22.03 -5.26 -0.74
N GLU A 172 22.00 -4.57 0.39
CA GLU A 172 20.84 -4.55 1.26
C GLU A 172 19.71 -3.77 0.59
N LEU A 173 18.56 -4.43 0.38
CA LEU A 173 17.36 -3.86 -0.23
C LEU A 173 16.34 -3.43 0.83
N GLN A 174 16.43 -4.04 2.02
CA GLN A 174 15.67 -3.72 3.22
C GLN A 174 16.58 -3.89 4.44
N GLY A 175 16.25 -3.24 5.56
CA GLY A 175 17.02 -3.37 6.80
C GLY A 175 18.13 -2.33 6.99
N ASN A 176 18.28 -1.39 6.04
CA ASN A 176 19.33 -0.38 6.08
C ASN A 176 19.03 0.74 7.07
N GLY A 177 20.11 1.45 7.46
CA GLY A 177 20.06 2.70 8.18
C GLY A 177 19.28 2.63 9.50
N ASP A 178 18.76 3.79 9.91
CA ASP A 178 17.97 3.97 11.13
C ASP A 178 16.44 3.97 10.85
N GLY A 179 16.03 3.61 9.63
CA GLY A 179 14.65 3.63 9.18
C GLY A 179 14.17 5.00 8.70
N PHE A 180 12.83 5.14 8.55
CA PHE A 180 12.23 6.33 7.94
C PHE A 180 11.10 6.91 8.79
N LEU A 181 10.98 8.23 8.78
CA LEU A 181 9.76 8.92 9.17
C LEU A 181 8.93 9.24 7.92
N ASN A 182 7.67 8.83 7.93
CA ASN A 182 6.77 9.08 6.82
C ASN A 182 5.55 9.92 7.26
N PRO A 183 5.66 11.27 7.31
CA PRO A 183 4.52 12.18 7.42
C PRO A 183 3.73 12.20 6.13
N PHE A 184 2.40 12.21 6.22
CA PHE A 184 1.51 12.29 5.06
C PHE A 184 0.20 13.01 5.35
N VAL A 185 -0.43 13.50 4.29
CA VAL A 185 -1.80 14.02 4.29
C VAL A 185 -2.55 13.34 3.15
N THR A 186 -3.78 12.93 3.41
CA THR A 186 -4.66 12.32 2.42
C THR A 186 -6.07 12.84 2.58
N GLY A 187 -6.82 12.89 1.48
CA GLY A 187 -8.21 13.33 1.50
C GLY A 187 -9.02 12.65 0.41
N ALA A 188 -10.33 12.54 0.63
CA ALA A 188 -11.28 12.01 -0.32
C ALA A 188 -12.57 12.85 -0.33
N THR A 189 -13.25 12.81 -1.45
CA THR A 189 -14.58 13.37 -1.64
C THR A 189 -15.33 12.63 -2.74
N THR A 190 -16.65 12.78 -2.83
CA THR A 190 -17.46 12.16 -3.88
C THR A 190 -18.32 13.18 -4.62
N PHE A 191 -18.61 12.88 -5.87
CA PHE A 191 -19.54 13.62 -6.74
C PHE A 191 -20.50 12.63 -7.37
N GLY A 192 -21.59 12.28 -6.68
CA GLY A 192 -22.46 11.18 -7.06
C GLY A 192 -21.69 9.83 -7.06
N ASP A 193 -21.66 9.15 -8.20
CA ASP A 193 -20.98 7.86 -8.34
C ASP A 193 -19.44 7.98 -8.51
N LEU A 194 -18.92 9.19 -8.72
CA LEU A 194 -17.49 9.46 -8.85
C LEU A 194 -16.85 9.66 -7.47
N GLY A 195 -15.88 8.83 -7.11
CA GLY A 195 -14.99 9.03 -5.97
C GLY A 195 -13.66 9.63 -6.41
N LEU A 196 -13.13 10.56 -5.64
CA LEU A 196 -11.81 11.14 -5.82
C LEU A 196 -11.04 11.08 -4.50
N GLN A 197 -9.77 10.69 -4.58
CA GLN A 197 -8.86 10.72 -3.45
C GLN A 197 -7.51 11.26 -3.90
N ALA A 198 -6.81 11.95 -2.99
CA ALA A 198 -5.44 12.38 -3.21
C ALA A 198 -4.63 12.22 -1.92
N SER A 199 -3.35 11.93 -2.07
CA SER A 199 -2.40 11.85 -0.96
C SER A 199 -1.08 12.51 -1.33
N VAL A 200 -0.39 13.02 -0.32
CA VAL A 200 0.99 13.53 -0.41
C VAL A 200 1.71 13.25 0.90
N GLY A 201 2.96 12.86 0.80
CA GLY A 201 3.80 12.61 1.97
C GLY A 201 5.28 12.60 1.60
N ALA A 202 6.10 12.30 2.59
CA ALA A 202 7.53 12.12 2.40
C ALA A 202 7.98 10.86 3.16
N ASN A 203 8.92 10.14 2.60
CA ASN A 203 9.64 9.09 3.30
C ASN A 203 11.03 9.63 3.59
N LEU A 204 11.24 10.08 4.84
CA LEU A 204 12.44 10.80 5.27
C LEU A 204 13.38 9.83 5.97
N ALA A 205 14.53 9.56 5.37
CA ALA A 205 15.57 8.74 5.96
C ALA A 205 16.10 9.36 7.26
N LEU A 206 16.27 8.54 8.28
CA LEU A 206 16.89 8.96 9.55
C LEU A 206 18.42 8.84 9.51
N ASP A 207 18.94 7.93 8.68
CA ASP A 207 20.34 7.89 8.29
C ASP A 207 20.48 8.27 6.81
N THR A 208 20.83 9.52 6.56
CA THR A 208 20.99 10.05 5.20
C THR A 208 22.29 9.62 4.53
N ASN A 209 23.17 8.89 5.21
CA ASN A 209 24.32 8.27 4.55
C ASN A 209 23.92 6.94 3.89
N GLU A 210 22.95 6.24 4.47
CA GLU A 210 22.52 4.91 4.02
C GLU A 210 21.31 4.96 3.08
N ASP A 211 20.36 5.87 3.35
CA ASP A 211 19.06 5.86 2.69
C ASP A 211 18.69 7.20 2.05
N THR A 212 18.10 7.13 0.88
CA THR A 212 17.55 8.29 0.14
C THR A 212 16.18 8.67 0.67
N SER A 213 15.96 9.98 0.86
CA SER A 213 14.65 10.55 1.19
C SER A 213 13.85 10.87 -0.07
N ILE A 214 12.55 10.53 -0.07
CA ILE A 214 11.65 10.79 -1.19
C ILE A 214 10.40 11.57 -0.76
N VAL A 215 9.85 12.35 -1.68
CA VAL A 215 8.46 12.84 -1.62
C VAL A 215 7.60 11.95 -2.51
N HIS A 216 6.44 11.55 -2.02
CA HIS A 216 5.47 10.77 -2.76
C HIS A 216 4.11 11.47 -2.83
N TYR A 217 3.39 11.27 -3.91
CA TYR A 217 2.06 11.83 -4.10
C TYR A 217 1.24 10.93 -5.01
N SER A 218 -0.07 10.89 -4.76
CA SER A 218 -0.99 10.05 -5.51
C SER A 218 -2.33 10.73 -5.72
N VAL A 219 -2.96 10.40 -6.84
CA VAL A 219 -4.35 10.75 -7.15
C VAL A 219 -5.07 9.48 -7.57
N HIS A 220 -6.25 9.26 -7.02
CA HIS A 220 -7.12 8.14 -7.31
C HIS A 220 -8.49 8.65 -7.75
N ALA A 221 -9.06 8.04 -8.76
CA ALA A 221 -10.44 8.24 -9.18
C ALA A 221 -11.11 6.88 -9.41
N ASP A 222 -12.29 6.70 -8.86
CA ASP A 222 -13.15 5.53 -9.04
C ASP A 222 -14.56 5.94 -9.46
N TYR A 223 -15.29 5.04 -10.12
CA TYR A 223 -16.66 5.29 -10.52
C TYR A 223 -17.51 4.03 -10.32
N GLU A 224 -18.66 4.15 -9.63
CA GLU A 224 -19.56 3.03 -9.44
C GLU A 224 -20.40 2.78 -10.70
N VAL A 225 -19.96 1.87 -11.58
CA VAL A 225 -20.65 1.54 -12.84
C VAL A 225 -21.83 0.59 -12.67
N LEU A 226 -21.80 -0.24 -11.65
CA LEU A 226 -22.83 -1.16 -11.20
C LEU A 226 -22.74 -1.24 -9.66
N PRO A 227 -23.81 -1.60 -8.94
CA PRO A 227 -23.74 -1.75 -7.49
C PRO A 227 -22.55 -2.61 -7.03
N GLY A 228 -21.64 -1.99 -6.30
CA GLY A 228 -20.42 -2.62 -5.79
C GLY A 228 -19.28 -2.81 -6.79
N LEU A 229 -19.40 -2.39 -8.06
CA LEU A 229 -18.33 -2.50 -9.05
C LEU A 229 -17.74 -1.13 -9.39
N PHE A 230 -16.45 -0.95 -9.08
CA PHE A 230 -15.72 0.30 -9.20
C PHE A 230 -14.48 0.12 -10.09
N PRO A 231 -14.55 0.42 -11.42
CA PRO A 231 -13.35 0.72 -12.18
C PRO A 231 -12.65 1.93 -11.58
N LEU A 232 -11.32 1.90 -11.58
CA LEU A 232 -10.48 2.95 -11.00
C LEU A 232 -9.26 3.24 -11.89
N ILE A 233 -8.75 4.46 -11.73
CA ILE A 233 -7.49 4.92 -12.31
C ILE A 233 -6.70 5.68 -11.25
N GLU A 234 -5.38 5.53 -11.27
CA GLU A 234 -4.47 6.13 -10.30
C GLU A 234 -3.24 6.71 -11.00
N LEU A 235 -2.74 7.81 -10.46
CA LEU A 235 -1.44 8.37 -10.80
C LEU A 235 -0.63 8.46 -9.51
N ASN A 236 0.58 7.91 -9.53
CA ASN A 236 1.50 7.97 -8.40
C ASN A 236 2.80 8.63 -8.84
N GLY A 237 3.40 9.39 -7.97
CA GLY A 237 4.69 10.04 -8.22
C GLY A 237 5.62 9.90 -7.04
N PHE A 238 6.89 9.70 -7.36
CA PHE A 238 7.99 9.52 -6.42
C PHE A 238 9.13 10.44 -6.86
N THR A 239 9.62 11.27 -5.97
CA THR A 239 10.70 12.23 -6.26
C THR A 239 11.75 12.14 -5.16
N ALA A 240 12.97 11.73 -5.51
CA ALA A 240 14.11 11.75 -4.60
C ALA A 240 14.49 13.20 -4.27
N ILE A 241 14.55 13.55 -2.98
CA ILE A 241 14.83 14.90 -2.51
C ILE A 241 16.17 15.01 -1.80
N ASP A 242 16.67 13.93 -1.21
CA ASP A 242 17.96 13.87 -0.55
C ASP A 242 18.56 12.48 -0.74
N ASN A 243 19.62 12.38 -1.55
CA ASN A 243 20.27 11.12 -1.86
C ASN A 243 21.27 10.74 -0.77
N ALA A 244 21.30 9.46 -0.43
CA ALA A 244 22.31 8.90 0.43
C ALA A 244 23.72 8.87 -0.22
N GLU A 245 24.71 8.65 0.62
CA GLU A 245 26.09 8.45 0.19
C GLU A 245 26.39 6.96 -0.13
N ARG A 246 25.51 6.04 0.26
CA ARG A 246 25.64 4.61 0.00
C ARG A 246 25.66 4.36 -1.52
N SER A 247 26.62 3.58 -1.94
CA SER A 247 26.85 3.29 -3.35
C SER A 247 26.58 1.82 -3.65
N THR A 248 25.81 1.56 -4.69
CA THR A 248 25.67 0.23 -5.28
C THR A 248 26.90 -0.22 -6.08
N GLY A 249 28.02 0.50 -5.96
CA GLY A 249 29.29 0.17 -6.62
C GLY A 249 29.22 0.31 -8.13
N ALA A 250 29.51 -0.77 -8.84
CA ALA A 250 29.54 -0.78 -10.31
C ALA A 250 28.15 -0.72 -10.95
N LEU A 251 27.07 -0.89 -10.18
CA LEU A 251 25.69 -0.85 -10.68
C LEU A 251 25.18 0.57 -10.94
N GLY A 252 25.85 1.58 -10.38
CA GLY A 252 25.48 2.98 -10.59
C GLY A 252 24.32 3.44 -9.72
N GLN A 253 23.58 4.45 -10.18
CA GLN A 253 22.40 4.98 -9.49
C GLN A 253 21.16 4.21 -9.95
N LEU A 254 20.43 3.64 -9.00
CA LEU A 254 19.24 2.81 -9.24
C LEU A 254 18.04 3.42 -8.54
N ASP A 255 16.89 3.43 -9.23
CA ASP A 255 15.61 3.92 -8.71
C ASP A 255 14.74 2.74 -8.25
N GLY A 256 14.55 2.64 -6.94
CA GLY A 256 13.77 1.58 -6.28
C GLY A 256 12.27 1.88 -6.16
N VAL A 257 11.83 3.07 -6.55
CA VAL A 257 10.44 3.56 -6.49
C VAL A 257 9.91 3.52 -5.05
N ASP A 258 9.01 2.62 -4.73
CA ASP A 258 8.39 2.46 -3.40
C ASP A 258 8.84 1.19 -2.67
N VAL A 259 9.55 0.29 -3.35
CA VAL A 259 9.87 -1.05 -2.83
C VAL A 259 11.24 -1.10 -2.18
N PHE A 260 12.24 -0.56 -2.87
CA PHE A 260 13.64 -0.65 -2.45
C PHE A 260 14.25 0.75 -2.29
N ASN A 261 15.18 0.87 -1.37
CA ASN A 261 16.04 2.05 -1.26
C ASN A 261 17.48 1.63 -1.54
N PHE A 262 17.96 1.96 -2.72
CA PHE A 262 19.32 1.62 -3.15
C PHE A 262 20.37 2.59 -2.60
N GLY A 263 19.97 3.62 -1.85
CA GLY A 263 20.86 4.64 -1.30
C GLY A 263 21.12 5.77 -2.27
N SER A 264 21.88 5.55 -3.34
CA SER A 264 22.14 6.58 -4.34
C SER A 264 21.18 6.43 -5.52
N GLU A 265 20.14 7.24 -5.55
CA GLU A 265 19.14 7.28 -6.62
C GLU A 265 19.40 8.45 -7.57
N ASN A 266 18.89 8.36 -8.81
CA ASN A 266 18.74 9.54 -9.65
C ASN A 266 17.75 10.51 -8.96
N ARG A 267 18.05 11.81 -8.94
CA ARG A 267 17.14 12.82 -8.37
C ARG A 267 15.94 13.11 -9.28
N ASP A 268 15.58 12.15 -10.09
CA ASP A 268 14.49 12.26 -11.02
C ASP A 268 13.15 11.91 -10.36
N THR A 269 12.09 12.26 -11.04
CA THR A 269 10.73 11.95 -10.62
C THR A 269 10.23 10.78 -11.45
N THR A 270 9.89 9.69 -10.79
CA THR A 270 9.15 8.59 -11.40
C THR A 270 7.66 8.81 -11.21
N VAL A 271 6.91 8.83 -12.31
CA VAL A 271 5.44 8.88 -12.31
C VAL A 271 4.91 7.61 -12.93
N THR A 272 3.96 6.99 -12.23
CA THR A 272 3.28 5.78 -12.70
C THR A 272 1.81 6.06 -12.97
N ILE A 273 1.23 5.31 -13.90
CA ILE A 273 -0.21 5.22 -14.11
C ILE A 273 -0.67 3.82 -13.75
N GLY A 274 -1.69 3.74 -12.92
CA GLY A 274 -2.34 2.50 -12.54
C GLY A 274 -3.81 2.48 -12.93
N GLY A 275 -4.37 1.29 -13.00
CA GLY A 275 -5.79 1.11 -13.21
C GLY A 275 -6.24 -0.28 -12.83
N GLY A 276 -7.52 -0.41 -12.53
CA GLY A 276 -8.05 -1.69 -12.06
C GLY A 276 -9.54 -1.66 -11.78
N LEU A 277 -9.96 -2.68 -11.07
CA LEU A 277 -11.33 -2.86 -10.65
C LEU A 277 -11.36 -3.20 -9.16
N ARG A 278 -12.32 -2.63 -8.44
CA ARG A 278 -12.73 -3.11 -7.12
C ARG A 278 -14.14 -3.63 -7.17
N TYR A 279 -14.38 -4.73 -6.45
CA TYR A 279 -15.70 -5.30 -6.30
C TYR A 279 -16.04 -5.50 -4.83
N ARG A 280 -17.07 -4.80 -4.37
CA ARG A 280 -17.63 -4.91 -3.01
C ARG A 280 -18.66 -6.02 -3.00
N PHE A 281 -18.35 -7.13 -2.33
CA PHE A 281 -19.26 -8.26 -2.14
C PHE A 281 -20.36 -7.94 -1.12
N ASN A 282 -19.98 -7.22 -0.08
CA ASN A 282 -20.84 -6.75 1.03
C ASN A 282 -20.08 -5.65 1.79
N ASP A 283 -20.63 -5.16 2.89
CA ASP A 283 -20.07 -4.05 3.67
C ASP A 283 -18.70 -4.39 4.33
N HIS A 284 -18.36 -5.67 4.41
CA HIS A 284 -17.15 -6.16 5.06
C HIS A 284 -16.08 -6.70 4.12
N VAL A 285 -16.41 -6.96 2.84
CA VAL A 285 -15.50 -7.65 1.93
C VAL A 285 -15.45 -6.96 0.59
N MET A 286 -14.25 -6.52 0.21
CA MET A 286 -13.97 -5.94 -1.10
C MET A 286 -12.72 -6.57 -1.69
N PHE A 287 -12.79 -6.96 -2.96
CA PHE A 287 -11.67 -7.47 -3.74
C PHE A 287 -11.16 -6.41 -4.71
N GLY A 288 -9.85 -6.35 -4.94
CA GLY A 288 -9.22 -5.50 -5.91
C GLY A 288 -8.28 -6.27 -6.84
N ALA A 289 -8.27 -5.88 -8.11
CA ALA A 289 -7.31 -6.36 -9.11
C ALA A 289 -6.98 -5.24 -10.09
N GLY A 290 -5.70 -5.11 -10.45
CA GLY A 290 -5.27 -4.08 -11.41
C GLY A 290 -3.80 -4.16 -11.75
N GLY A 291 -3.29 -3.12 -12.41
CA GLY A 291 -1.90 -3.02 -12.78
C GLY A 291 -1.42 -1.57 -12.80
N GLU A 292 -0.11 -1.42 -12.83
CA GLU A 292 0.59 -0.14 -12.79
C GLU A 292 1.85 -0.22 -13.67
N THR A 293 2.18 0.87 -14.34
CA THR A 293 3.42 1.01 -15.12
C THR A 293 3.92 2.45 -15.07
N PRO A 294 5.24 2.70 -15.07
CA PRO A 294 5.78 4.04 -15.22
C PRO A 294 5.39 4.67 -16.56
N ILE A 295 5.13 5.97 -16.54
CA ILE A 295 4.91 6.80 -17.74
C ILE A 295 6.06 7.81 -17.95
N THR A 296 6.98 7.91 -17.01
CA THR A 296 8.27 8.58 -17.13
C THR A 296 9.31 7.63 -17.71
N ASP A 297 10.53 8.13 -17.93
CA ASP A 297 11.67 7.34 -18.37
C ASP A 297 11.87 6.14 -17.44
N LYS A 298 12.21 5.00 -18.02
CA LYS A 298 12.46 3.74 -17.29
C LYS A 298 13.95 3.45 -17.10
N ASP A 299 14.82 4.36 -17.53
CA ASP A 299 16.27 4.18 -17.40
C ASP A 299 16.64 4.06 -15.90
N ASN A 300 17.26 2.95 -15.53
CA ASN A 300 17.67 2.59 -14.17
C ASN A 300 16.53 2.45 -13.14
N THR A 301 15.26 2.42 -13.57
CA THR A 301 14.10 2.17 -12.70
C THR A 301 13.84 0.66 -12.58
N VAL A 302 13.64 0.19 -11.35
CA VAL A 302 13.37 -1.23 -11.07
C VAL A 302 12.00 -1.70 -11.57
N MET A 303 11.12 -0.79 -12.01
CA MET A 303 9.76 -1.11 -12.41
C MET A 303 9.53 -1.02 -13.92
N ASP A 304 9.19 -2.14 -14.55
CA ASP A 304 8.56 -2.15 -15.87
C ASP A 304 7.03 -2.05 -15.73
N TYR A 305 6.43 -3.00 -15.01
CA TYR A 305 5.02 -2.96 -14.61
C TYR A 305 4.78 -3.82 -13.37
N ARG A 306 3.61 -3.64 -12.75
CA ARG A 306 3.11 -4.47 -11.63
C ARG A 306 1.68 -4.91 -11.87
N ILE A 307 1.34 -6.07 -11.34
CA ILE A 307 -0.03 -6.58 -11.27
C ILE A 307 -0.37 -6.79 -9.80
N TYR A 308 -1.50 -6.24 -9.37
CA TYR A 308 -1.95 -6.23 -7.98
C TYR A 308 -3.20 -7.07 -7.77
N PHE A 309 -3.26 -7.73 -6.63
CA PHE A 309 -4.46 -8.36 -6.10
C PHE A 309 -4.54 -8.10 -4.60
N ASP A 310 -5.69 -7.68 -4.13
CA ASP A 310 -5.92 -7.52 -2.70
C ASP A 310 -7.33 -7.94 -2.28
N LEU A 311 -7.47 -8.14 -0.98
CA LEU A 311 -8.74 -8.38 -0.33
C LEU A 311 -8.83 -7.46 0.89
N VAL A 312 -9.81 -6.56 0.91
CA VAL A 312 -10.08 -5.70 2.07
C VAL A 312 -11.16 -6.36 2.91
N LEU A 313 -10.82 -6.65 4.15
CA LEU A 313 -11.72 -7.23 5.15
C LEU A 313 -11.94 -6.19 6.25
N THR A 314 -13.11 -5.55 6.26
CA THR A 314 -13.49 -4.48 7.19
C THR A 314 -14.44 -5.01 8.26
N LEU A 315 -14.25 -4.57 9.52
CA LEU A 315 -15.13 -4.88 10.65
C LEU A 315 -16.23 -3.83 10.80
#